data_ef3609ae71fb538ac32c25b4f6cbfdf8
#
_entry.id   ef3609ae71fb538ac32c25b4f6cbfdf8
#
_cell.length_a   1.000
_cell.length_b   1.000
_cell.length_c   1.000
_cell.angle_alpha   90.00
_cell.angle_beta   90.00
_cell.angle_gamma   90.00
#
_symmetry.space_group_name_H-M   'P 1'
#
loop_
_entity.id
_entity.type
_entity.pdbx_description
1 polymer ?
#
loop_
_entity_poly.entity_id
_entity_poly.type
_entity_poly.pdbx_seq_one_letter_code
_entity_poly.pdbx_strand_id
1 'polypeptide(L)'
;VVYLIGRRKDKLIETQNLCSGQTEVLQCDVSDHHAVKNAFEIVEKDHSRIDVLFNNAGIGVPAQSIDEMPYENWKSVVDINLNGMFLCAKYAFALMRKQSPQGGRIINNGSVSSVTPRPGSIPYTATKHGVTGMTKTISLDGRKYDIACSQINIGNAETPMTERMKEGVPQATGKIDVEPVIDSIHIANAVLYMANLPVTVNVLDMTVMANKMPFVGRG
;
A
#
# COMPACT_ATOMS: atom_id res chain seq x y z
N VAL A 1 -16.48 -5.58 -10.35
CA VAL A 1 -15.70 -6.76 -9.96
C VAL A 1 -14.45 -6.30 -9.20
N VAL A 2 -14.07 -6.99 -8.12
CA VAL A 2 -12.84 -6.74 -7.37
C VAL A 2 -11.96 -7.98 -7.40
N TYR A 3 -10.71 -7.83 -7.83
CA TYR A 3 -9.71 -8.89 -7.75
C TYR A 3 -8.96 -8.79 -6.42
N LEU A 4 -9.03 -9.86 -5.63
CA LEU A 4 -8.31 -10.02 -4.37
C LEU A 4 -6.99 -10.74 -4.66
N ILE A 5 -5.88 -10.02 -4.50
CA ILE A 5 -4.54 -10.52 -4.84
C ILE A 5 -3.68 -10.70 -3.59
N GLY A 6 -3.06 -11.86 -3.45
CA GLY A 6 -2.16 -12.14 -2.33
C GLY A 6 -1.60 -13.56 -2.35
N ARG A 7 -0.69 -13.85 -1.42
CA ARG A 7 0.01 -15.15 -1.36
C ARG A 7 -0.81 -16.27 -0.73
N ARG A 8 -1.68 -15.94 0.22
CA ARG A 8 -2.44 -16.90 1.03
C ARG A 8 -3.84 -17.07 0.48
N LYS A 9 -4.02 -18.09 -0.36
CA LYS A 9 -5.28 -18.35 -1.06
C LYS A 9 -6.45 -18.55 -0.09
N ASP A 10 -6.23 -19.24 1.02
CA ASP A 10 -7.21 -19.43 2.10
C ASP A 10 -7.72 -18.09 2.63
N LYS A 11 -6.83 -17.13 2.91
CA LYS A 11 -7.20 -15.80 3.41
C LYS A 11 -7.90 -14.93 2.37
N LEU A 12 -7.56 -15.12 1.10
CA LEU A 12 -8.27 -14.45 0.00
C LEU A 12 -9.71 -14.96 -0.11
N ILE A 13 -9.93 -16.27 0.02
CA ILE A 13 -11.26 -16.89 0.02
C ILE A 13 -12.08 -16.44 1.25
N GLU A 14 -11.46 -16.38 2.44
CA GLU A 14 -12.12 -15.83 3.64
C GLU A 14 -12.60 -14.39 3.36
N THR A 15 -11.74 -13.55 2.79
CA THR A 15 -12.10 -12.18 2.42
C THR A 15 -13.20 -12.13 1.36
N GLN A 16 -13.12 -12.98 0.34
CA GLN A 16 -14.15 -13.10 -0.70
C GLN A 16 -15.53 -13.38 -0.10
N ASN A 17 -15.61 -14.30 0.88
CA ASN A 17 -16.86 -14.67 1.54
C ASN A 17 -17.48 -13.53 2.38
N LEU A 18 -16.68 -12.51 2.74
CA LEU A 18 -17.16 -11.30 3.44
C LEU A 18 -17.67 -10.24 2.48
N CYS A 19 -17.36 -10.34 1.20
CA CYS A 19 -17.72 -9.35 0.19
C CYS A 19 -19.16 -9.60 -0.30
N SER A 20 -19.97 -8.53 -0.37
CA SER A 20 -21.32 -8.59 -0.95
C SER A 20 -21.33 -8.44 -2.48
N GLY A 21 -20.24 -7.93 -3.07
CA GLY A 21 -20.08 -7.71 -4.49
C GLY A 21 -19.33 -8.84 -5.19
N GLN A 22 -19.29 -8.79 -6.52
CA GLN A 22 -18.52 -9.76 -7.30
C GLN A 22 -17.02 -9.61 -7.05
N THR A 23 -16.39 -10.70 -6.63
CA THR A 23 -14.95 -10.76 -6.32
C THR A 23 -14.32 -12.01 -6.93
N GLU A 24 -13.08 -11.85 -7.38
CA GLU A 24 -12.24 -12.93 -7.92
C GLU A 24 -10.95 -13.05 -7.12
N VAL A 25 -10.46 -14.26 -6.91
CA VAL A 25 -9.24 -14.55 -6.14
C VAL A 25 -8.11 -14.92 -7.07
N LEU A 26 -7.01 -14.15 -7.02
CA LEU A 26 -5.76 -14.44 -7.72
C LEU A 26 -4.63 -14.65 -6.71
N GLN A 27 -4.19 -15.90 -6.55
CA GLN A 27 -3.02 -16.18 -5.74
C GLN A 27 -1.77 -15.67 -6.45
N CYS A 28 -1.09 -14.69 -5.85
CA CYS A 28 0.09 -14.06 -6.43
C CYS A 28 1.01 -13.53 -5.33
N ASP A 29 2.30 -13.78 -5.46
CA ASP A 29 3.33 -13.07 -4.70
C ASP A 29 3.73 -11.82 -5.48
N VAL A 30 3.50 -10.65 -4.90
CA VAL A 30 3.82 -9.36 -5.56
C VAL A 30 5.32 -9.16 -5.77
N SER A 31 6.17 -9.88 -5.05
CA SER A 31 7.63 -9.86 -5.24
C SER A 31 8.09 -10.69 -6.45
N ASP A 32 7.21 -11.54 -6.99
CA ASP A 32 7.49 -12.32 -8.21
C ASP A 32 6.94 -11.59 -9.44
N HIS A 33 7.86 -11.11 -10.29
CA HIS A 33 7.53 -10.41 -11.52
C HIS A 33 6.64 -11.22 -12.47
N HIS A 34 6.88 -12.53 -12.60
CA HIS A 34 6.10 -13.39 -13.49
C HIS A 34 4.70 -13.63 -12.94
N ALA A 35 4.58 -13.84 -11.64
CA ALA A 35 3.28 -14.00 -10.99
C ALA A 35 2.43 -12.73 -11.12
N VAL A 36 3.02 -11.55 -10.91
CA VAL A 36 2.31 -10.27 -11.09
C VAL A 36 1.89 -10.08 -12.55
N LYS A 37 2.80 -10.32 -13.50
CA LYS A 37 2.47 -10.23 -14.93
C LYS A 37 1.27 -11.10 -15.29
N ASN A 38 1.30 -12.37 -14.90
CA ASN A 38 0.22 -13.32 -15.17
C ASN A 38 -1.11 -12.89 -14.53
N ALA A 39 -1.08 -12.36 -13.29
CA ALA A 39 -2.29 -11.85 -12.63
C ALA A 39 -2.94 -10.70 -13.43
N PHE A 40 -2.16 -9.76 -13.93
CA PHE A 40 -2.69 -8.66 -14.75
C PHE A 40 -3.11 -9.09 -16.15
N GLU A 41 -2.47 -10.11 -16.74
CA GLU A 41 -2.93 -10.71 -18.01
C GLU A 41 -4.31 -11.38 -17.87
N ILE A 42 -4.60 -12.01 -16.71
CA ILE A 42 -5.92 -12.54 -16.41
C ILE A 42 -6.95 -11.41 -16.34
N VAL A 43 -6.67 -10.33 -15.58
CA VAL A 43 -7.56 -9.17 -15.46
C VAL A 43 -7.83 -8.54 -16.84
N GLU A 44 -6.78 -8.40 -17.66
CA GLU A 44 -6.89 -7.86 -19.01
C GLU A 44 -7.75 -8.75 -19.91
N LYS A 45 -7.56 -10.06 -19.85
CA LYS A 45 -8.34 -11.04 -20.62
C LYS A 45 -9.82 -11.03 -20.23
N ASP A 46 -10.11 -10.94 -18.93
CA ASP A 46 -11.48 -11.07 -18.42
C ASP A 46 -12.30 -9.77 -18.60
N HIS A 47 -11.66 -8.60 -18.46
CA HIS A 47 -12.36 -7.32 -18.42
C HIS A 47 -11.81 -6.27 -19.38
N SER A 48 -10.64 -6.46 -19.97
CA SER A 48 -9.96 -5.51 -20.86
C SER A 48 -9.71 -4.13 -20.25
N ARG A 49 -9.91 -3.98 -18.93
CA ARG A 49 -9.78 -2.73 -18.20
C ARG A 49 -9.51 -2.92 -16.71
N ILE A 50 -8.95 -1.89 -16.12
CA ILE A 50 -8.81 -1.73 -14.67
C ILE A 50 -9.10 -0.27 -14.31
N ASP A 51 -10.07 -0.03 -13.42
CA ASP A 51 -10.47 1.32 -13.03
C ASP A 51 -9.64 1.82 -11.85
N VAL A 52 -9.40 0.94 -10.88
CA VAL A 52 -8.67 1.26 -9.65
C VAL A 52 -7.71 0.14 -9.30
N LEU A 53 -6.47 0.50 -9.00
CA LEU A 53 -5.49 -0.34 -8.30
C LEU A 53 -5.27 0.21 -6.90
N PHE A 54 -5.53 -0.59 -5.86
CA PHE A 54 -5.06 -0.32 -4.51
C PHE A 54 -3.83 -1.18 -4.20
N ASN A 55 -2.66 -0.59 -4.23
CA ASN A 55 -1.39 -1.22 -3.87
C ASN A 55 -1.25 -1.28 -2.36
N ASN A 56 -1.76 -2.34 -1.75
CA ASN A 56 -1.82 -2.50 -0.30
C ASN A 56 -0.78 -3.48 0.26
N ALA A 57 -0.26 -4.40 -0.54
CA ALA A 57 0.68 -5.41 -0.06
C ALA A 57 1.91 -4.78 0.61
N GLY A 58 2.24 -5.27 1.80
CA GLY A 58 3.37 -4.77 2.55
C GLY A 58 3.65 -5.60 3.80
N ILE A 59 4.90 -5.58 4.24
CA ILE A 59 5.37 -6.23 5.46
C ILE A 59 6.21 -5.27 6.30
N GLY A 60 6.32 -5.57 7.59
CA GLY A 60 7.32 -5.01 8.49
C GLY A 60 8.19 -6.13 9.05
N VAL A 61 9.32 -5.75 9.62
CA VAL A 61 10.24 -6.65 10.34
C VAL A 61 10.49 -6.11 11.75
N PRO A 62 11.01 -6.91 12.67
CA PRO A 62 11.39 -6.44 13.99
C PRO A 62 12.34 -5.24 13.92
N ALA A 63 12.20 -4.30 14.87
CA ALA A 63 13.07 -3.13 14.94
C ALA A 63 14.50 -3.55 15.35
N GLN A 64 15.48 -3.10 14.57
CA GLN A 64 16.91 -3.35 14.80
C GLN A 64 17.74 -2.17 14.32
N SER A 65 18.89 -1.93 14.92
CA SER A 65 19.84 -0.92 14.43
C SER A 65 20.36 -1.31 13.04
N ILE A 66 20.88 -0.35 12.31
CA ILE A 66 21.28 -0.57 10.90
C ILE A 66 22.38 -1.64 10.77
N ASP A 67 23.30 -1.69 11.70
CA ASP A 67 24.42 -2.63 11.74
C ASP A 67 24.00 -4.05 12.13
N GLU A 68 22.89 -4.19 12.86
CA GLU A 68 22.31 -5.48 13.26
C GLU A 68 21.22 -5.99 12.31
N MET A 69 20.75 -5.16 11.37
CA MET A 69 19.65 -5.53 10.46
C MET A 69 20.09 -6.64 9.51
N PRO A 70 19.50 -7.85 9.57
CA PRO A 70 19.81 -8.91 8.61
C PRO A 70 19.49 -8.47 7.19
N TYR A 71 20.41 -8.72 6.27
CA TYR A 71 20.21 -8.37 4.87
C TYR A 71 18.93 -8.98 4.28
N GLU A 72 18.57 -10.20 4.70
CA GLU A 72 17.35 -10.89 4.25
C GLU A 72 16.08 -10.13 4.68
N ASN A 73 16.09 -9.52 5.87
CA ASN A 73 14.99 -8.68 6.34
C ASN A 73 14.88 -7.41 5.49
N TRP A 74 16.01 -6.74 5.23
CA TRP A 74 16.06 -5.61 4.32
C TRP A 74 15.52 -5.99 2.95
N LYS A 75 16.06 -7.05 2.35
CA LYS A 75 15.68 -7.52 1.01
C LYS A 75 14.20 -7.83 0.92
N SER A 76 13.66 -8.59 1.87
CA SER A 76 12.25 -8.99 1.87
C SER A 76 11.29 -7.79 1.92
N VAL A 77 11.61 -6.77 2.73
CA VAL A 77 10.81 -5.55 2.82
C VAL A 77 10.89 -4.75 1.53
N VAL A 78 12.08 -4.62 0.92
CA VAL A 78 12.26 -3.93 -0.36
C VAL A 78 11.51 -4.64 -1.49
N ASP A 79 11.61 -5.95 -1.56
CA ASP A 79 10.99 -6.75 -2.62
C ASP A 79 9.45 -6.65 -2.58
N ILE A 80 8.86 -6.65 -1.40
CA ILE A 80 7.40 -6.59 -1.27
C ILE A 80 6.90 -5.14 -1.30
N ASN A 81 7.45 -4.26 -0.44
CA ASN A 81 6.88 -2.94 -0.22
C ASN A 81 7.21 -1.93 -1.34
N LEU A 82 8.30 -2.15 -2.08
CA LEU A 82 8.73 -1.23 -3.13
C LEU A 82 8.69 -1.89 -4.51
N ASN A 83 9.40 -3.00 -4.72
CA ASN A 83 9.45 -3.68 -6.00
C ASN A 83 8.08 -4.26 -6.39
N GLY A 84 7.36 -4.90 -5.45
CA GLY A 84 6.02 -5.42 -5.69
C GLY A 84 5.02 -4.32 -6.03
N MET A 85 5.07 -3.19 -5.32
CA MET A 85 4.23 -2.03 -5.62
C MET A 85 4.54 -1.45 -7.01
N PHE A 86 5.82 -1.34 -7.36
CA PHE A 86 6.24 -0.94 -8.71
C PHE A 86 5.70 -1.88 -9.78
N LEU A 87 5.81 -3.18 -9.60
CA LEU A 87 5.35 -4.18 -10.57
C LEU A 87 3.83 -4.08 -10.79
N CYS A 88 3.05 -4.02 -9.73
CA CYS A 88 1.60 -3.85 -9.83
C CYS A 88 1.22 -2.52 -10.51
N ALA A 89 1.86 -1.41 -10.11
CA ALA A 89 1.63 -0.11 -10.73
C ALA A 89 2.00 -0.10 -12.22
N LYS A 90 3.11 -0.74 -12.60
CA LYS A 90 3.56 -0.87 -14.00
C LYS A 90 2.50 -1.52 -14.90
N TYR A 91 1.96 -2.66 -14.47
CA TYR A 91 0.99 -3.40 -15.27
C TYR A 91 -0.39 -2.73 -15.27
N ALA A 92 -0.83 -2.18 -14.13
CA ALA A 92 -2.05 -1.39 -14.09
C ALA A 92 -1.97 -0.15 -14.98
N PHE A 93 -0.87 0.60 -14.91
CA PHE A 93 -0.65 1.78 -15.74
C PHE A 93 -0.66 1.43 -17.24
N ALA A 94 -0.02 0.33 -17.62
CA ALA A 94 -0.01 -0.13 -19.02
C ALA A 94 -1.42 -0.45 -19.53
N LEU A 95 -2.27 -1.07 -18.71
CA LEU A 95 -3.64 -1.38 -19.07
C LEU A 95 -4.49 -0.11 -19.08
N MET A 96 -4.44 0.73 -18.05
CA MET A 96 -5.16 2.01 -17.96
C MET A 96 -4.84 2.95 -19.12
N ARG A 97 -3.59 2.91 -19.63
CA ARG A 97 -3.16 3.71 -20.78
C ARG A 97 -3.77 3.27 -22.09
N LYS A 98 -4.04 1.98 -22.30
CA LYS A 98 -4.51 1.43 -23.57
C LYS A 98 -6.01 1.10 -23.61
N GLN A 99 -6.67 1.03 -22.44
CA GLN A 99 -8.11 0.74 -22.36
C GLN A 99 -8.98 1.88 -22.92
N SER A 100 -10.25 1.57 -23.22
CA SER A 100 -11.26 2.54 -23.67
C SER A 100 -12.50 2.49 -22.76
N PRO A 101 -12.95 3.62 -22.15
CA PRO A 101 -12.23 4.89 -22.11
C PRO A 101 -10.87 4.77 -21.40
N GLN A 102 -9.91 5.59 -21.83
CA GLN A 102 -8.57 5.66 -21.23
C GLN A 102 -8.63 6.23 -19.82
N GLY A 103 -7.66 5.88 -18.97
CA GLY A 103 -7.54 6.42 -17.63
C GLY A 103 -7.81 5.41 -16.53
N GLY A 104 -7.69 5.86 -15.30
CA GLY A 104 -7.86 5.04 -14.09
C GLY A 104 -7.17 5.65 -12.88
N ARG A 105 -7.15 4.92 -11.78
CA ARG A 105 -6.59 5.41 -10.52
C ARG A 105 -5.69 4.37 -9.86
N ILE A 106 -4.50 4.79 -9.46
CA ILE A 106 -3.56 4.01 -8.65
C ILE A 106 -3.51 4.66 -7.27
N ILE A 107 -3.78 3.89 -6.23
CA ILE A 107 -3.69 4.31 -4.82
C ILE A 107 -2.62 3.47 -4.15
N ASN A 108 -1.53 4.10 -3.74
CA ASN A 108 -0.43 3.42 -3.07
C ASN A 108 -0.58 3.53 -1.55
N ASN A 109 -0.45 2.39 -0.85
CA ASN A 109 -0.40 2.36 0.60
C ASN A 109 0.96 2.87 1.08
N GLY A 110 0.97 4.13 1.50
CA GLY A 110 2.09 4.78 2.17
C GLY A 110 2.15 4.46 3.66
N SER A 111 2.66 5.39 4.42
CA SER A 111 2.70 5.34 5.89
C SER A 111 3.10 6.72 6.43
N VAL A 112 2.76 7.03 7.67
CA VAL A 112 3.39 8.13 8.41
C VAL A 112 4.92 8.00 8.45
N SER A 113 5.45 6.78 8.32
CA SER A 113 6.89 6.51 8.19
C SER A 113 7.50 6.99 6.87
N SER A 114 6.70 7.47 5.92
CA SER A 114 7.20 8.15 4.71
C SER A 114 7.70 9.58 4.99
N VAL A 115 7.45 10.09 6.18
CA VAL A 115 7.84 11.44 6.63
C VAL A 115 8.62 11.38 7.93
N THR A 116 8.13 10.62 8.92
CA THR A 116 8.70 10.55 10.27
C THR A 116 9.02 9.11 10.64
N PRO A 117 10.30 8.70 10.64
CA PRO A 117 10.70 7.33 10.94
C PRO A 117 10.56 7.00 12.43
N ARG A 118 10.59 5.69 12.74
CA ARG A 118 10.82 5.18 14.10
C ARG A 118 12.22 4.58 14.22
N PRO A 119 12.80 4.55 15.41
CA PRO A 119 14.05 3.84 15.63
C PRO A 119 13.97 2.38 15.16
N GLY A 120 15.04 1.88 14.55
CA GLY A 120 15.15 0.49 14.09
C GLY A 120 14.27 0.09 12.90
N SER A 121 13.66 1.05 12.20
CA SER A 121 12.71 0.76 11.11
C SER A 121 13.28 0.99 9.69
N ILE A 122 14.60 0.88 9.52
CA ILE A 122 15.28 1.31 8.29
C ILE A 122 14.69 0.72 7.00
N PRO A 123 14.41 -0.59 6.86
CA PRO A 123 13.90 -1.12 5.58
C PRO A 123 12.48 -0.61 5.30
N TYR A 124 11.64 -0.55 6.32
CA TYR A 124 10.27 -0.05 6.18
C TYR A 124 10.25 1.44 5.84
N THR A 125 11.01 2.25 6.58
CA THR A 125 11.13 3.69 6.34
C THR A 125 11.65 4.01 4.94
N ALA A 126 12.73 3.35 4.51
CA ALA A 126 13.31 3.55 3.19
C ALA A 126 12.29 3.22 2.07
N THR A 127 11.57 2.09 2.21
CA THR A 127 10.55 1.72 1.21
C THR A 127 9.38 2.69 1.18
N LYS A 128 8.89 3.19 2.33
CA LYS A 128 7.77 4.13 2.37
C LYS A 128 8.14 5.53 1.86
N HIS A 129 9.39 5.98 2.03
CA HIS A 129 9.92 7.16 1.33
C HIS A 129 10.00 6.93 -0.19
N GLY A 130 10.47 5.74 -0.62
CA GLY A 130 10.51 5.35 -2.03
C GLY A 130 9.12 5.35 -2.68
N VAL A 131 8.10 4.88 -1.96
CA VAL A 131 6.69 4.92 -2.41
C VAL A 131 6.23 6.35 -2.68
N THR A 132 6.63 7.32 -1.85
CA THR A 132 6.29 8.74 -2.06
C THR A 132 6.88 9.27 -3.37
N GLY A 133 8.15 8.96 -3.64
CA GLY A 133 8.81 9.33 -4.91
C GLY A 133 8.11 8.70 -6.12
N MET A 134 7.83 7.39 -6.02
CA MET A 134 7.15 6.63 -7.06
C MET A 134 5.75 7.18 -7.34
N THR A 135 4.95 7.47 -6.30
CA THR A 135 3.61 8.05 -6.44
C THR A 135 3.63 9.37 -7.21
N LYS A 136 4.55 10.27 -6.86
CA LYS A 136 4.69 11.57 -7.53
C LYS A 136 5.06 11.42 -9.00
N THR A 137 5.99 10.51 -9.32
CA THR A 137 6.42 10.25 -10.70
C THR A 137 5.28 9.63 -11.52
N ILE A 138 4.59 8.61 -11.00
CA ILE A 138 3.46 8.00 -11.69
C ILE A 138 2.33 9.02 -11.93
N SER A 139 2.06 9.89 -10.94
CA SER A 139 1.07 10.98 -11.09
C SER A 139 1.43 11.94 -12.21
N LEU A 140 2.75 12.26 -12.36
CA LEU A 140 3.22 13.13 -13.42
C LEU A 140 3.11 12.46 -14.81
N ASP A 141 3.55 11.22 -14.92
CA ASP A 141 3.54 10.45 -16.18
C ASP A 141 2.11 10.12 -16.65
N GLY A 142 1.19 9.97 -15.69
CA GLY A 142 -0.20 9.60 -15.94
C GLY A 142 -1.08 10.71 -16.51
N ARG A 143 -0.69 11.99 -16.34
CA ARG A 143 -1.53 13.17 -16.69
C ARG A 143 -2.09 13.13 -18.12
N LYS A 144 -1.26 12.78 -19.09
CA LYS A 144 -1.66 12.72 -20.50
C LYS A 144 -2.52 11.51 -20.88
N TYR A 145 -2.79 10.63 -19.91
CA TYR A 145 -3.56 9.41 -20.10
C TYR A 145 -4.78 9.33 -19.16
N ASP A 146 -5.09 10.42 -18.45
CA ASP A 146 -6.15 10.47 -17.44
C ASP A 146 -5.96 9.42 -16.32
N ILE A 147 -4.68 9.11 -16.00
CA ILE A 147 -4.32 8.21 -14.90
C ILE A 147 -3.92 9.04 -13.69
N ALA A 148 -4.72 8.95 -12.63
CA ALA A 148 -4.41 9.56 -11.35
C ALA A 148 -3.58 8.59 -10.49
N CYS A 149 -2.55 9.10 -9.82
CA CYS A 149 -1.83 8.34 -8.81
C CYS A 149 -1.86 9.08 -7.47
N SER A 150 -2.14 8.35 -6.42
CA SER A 150 -2.38 8.86 -5.07
C SER A 150 -1.58 8.04 -4.06
N GLN A 151 -1.34 8.62 -2.88
CA GLN A 151 -0.80 7.92 -1.71
C GLN A 151 -1.72 8.12 -0.51
N ILE A 152 -2.01 7.04 0.22
CA ILE A 152 -2.62 7.12 1.55
C ILE A 152 -1.58 6.77 2.60
N ASN A 153 -1.26 7.71 3.49
CA ASN A 153 -0.35 7.51 4.61
C ASN A 153 -1.14 7.04 5.83
N ILE A 154 -0.90 5.81 6.23
CA ILE A 154 -1.64 5.18 7.33
C ILE A 154 -0.78 5.21 8.59
N GLY A 155 -1.40 5.68 9.69
CA GLY A 155 -0.80 5.64 11.02
C GLY A 155 -1.58 4.72 11.95
N ASN A 156 -0.97 3.61 12.39
CA ASN A 156 -1.46 2.68 13.41
C ASN A 156 -2.91 2.20 13.20
N ALA A 157 -3.27 1.73 12.00
CA ALA A 157 -4.54 1.03 11.80
C ALA A 157 -4.50 -0.34 12.49
N GLU A 158 -5.59 -0.75 13.13
CA GLU A 158 -5.68 -2.02 13.84
C GLU A 158 -5.59 -3.20 12.88
N THR A 159 -4.48 -3.90 12.93
CA THR A 159 -4.13 -5.05 12.10
C THR A 159 -3.14 -5.94 12.84
N PRO A 160 -2.93 -7.20 12.43
CA PRO A 160 -1.87 -8.03 13.04
C PRO A 160 -0.48 -7.39 13.01
N MET A 161 -0.19 -6.52 12.03
CA MET A 161 1.08 -5.80 11.95
C MET A 161 1.26 -4.77 13.07
N THR A 162 0.16 -4.20 13.56
CA THR A 162 0.16 -3.11 14.55
C THR A 162 -0.17 -3.58 15.96
N GLU A 163 -0.35 -4.89 16.19
CA GLU A 163 -0.65 -5.43 17.52
C GLU A 163 0.38 -4.98 18.56
N ARG A 164 1.65 -5.00 18.20
CA ARG A 164 2.76 -4.51 19.03
C ARG A 164 2.62 -3.05 19.49
N MET A 165 1.83 -2.23 18.80
CA MET A 165 1.60 -0.82 19.20
C MET A 165 0.83 -0.73 20.51
N LYS A 166 0.00 -1.71 20.80
CA LYS A 166 -0.77 -1.83 22.05
C LYS A 166 0.11 -2.27 23.23
N GLU A 167 1.22 -2.93 22.97
CA GLU A 167 2.18 -3.39 23.98
C GLU A 167 3.27 -2.36 24.26
N GLY A 168 3.57 -1.52 23.29
CA GLY A 168 4.58 -0.48 23.34
C GLY A 168 5.63 -0.58 22.23
N VAL A 169 6.06 0.56 21.72
CA VAL A 169 7.05 0.66 20.67
C VAL A 169 8.13 1.71 21.00
N PRO A 170 9.35 1.52 20.46
CA PRO A 170 10.44 2.47 20.68
C PRO A 170 10.06 3.88 20.17
N GLN A 171 10.29 4.87 21.02
CA GLN A 171 10.14 6.28 20.71
C GLN A 171 11.51 6.92 20.43
N ALA A 172 11.49 8.11 19.80
CA ALA A 172 12.72 8.87 19.53
C ALA A 172 13.52 9.22 20.81
N THR A 173 12.84 9.30 21.95
CA THR A 173 13.45 9.53 23.27
C THR A 173 14.15 8.30 23.87
N GLY A 174 14.07 7.13 23.23
CA GLY A 174 14.56 5.85 23.75
C GLY A 174 13.57 5.14 24.69
N LYS A 175 12.44 5.76 25.04
CA LYS A 175 11.39 5.11 25.83
C LYS A 175 10.57 4.14 24.99
N ILE A 176 9.92 3.19 25.66
CA ILE A 176 8.89 2.33 25.08
C ILE A 176 7.55 2.87 25.53
N ASP A 177 6.72 3.30 24.58
CA ASP A 177 5.40 3.83 24.87
C ASP A 177 4.32 3.14 24.03
N VAL A 178 3.13 2.98 24.61
CA VAL A 178 1.92 2.49 23.90
C VAL A 178 1.43 3.59 22.97
N GLU A 179 1.14 3.22 21.74
CA GLU A 179 0.55 4.15 20.78
C GLU A 179 -0.90 3.76 20.44
N PRO A 180 -1.81 4.75 20.33
CA PRO A 180 -3.18 4.48 19.95
C PRO A 180 -3.29 3.92 18.53
N VAL A 181 -4.30 3.07 18.31
CA VAL A 181 -4.67 2.51 17.02
C VAL A 181 -6.05 3.01 16.60
N ILE A 182 -6.37 2.94 15.32
CA ILE A 182 -7.70 3.22 14.77
C ILE A 182 -8.26 1.99 14.08
N ASP A 183 -9.58 1.87 14.06
CA ASP A 183 -10.26 0.82 13.31
C ASP A 183 -9.90 0.93 11.82
N SER A 184 -9.57 -0.20 11.21
CA SER A 184 -9.23 -0.30 9.78
C SER A 184 -10.36 0.15 8.86
N ILE A 185 -11.62 0.19 9.33
CA ILE A 185 -12.77 0.69 8.56
C ILE A 185 -12.57 2.16 8.14
N HIS A 186 -11.91 2.97 8.96
CA HIS A 186 -11.62 4.37 8.62
C HIS A 186 -10.66 4.48 7.43
N ILE A 187 -9.71 3.54 7.33
CA ILE A 187 -8.80 3.46 6.19
C ILE A 187 -9.55 2.99 4.94
N ALA A 188 -10.39 1.96 5.08
CA ALA A 188 -11.21 1.48 3.98
C ALA A 188 -12.11 2.58 3.39
N ASN A 189 -12.77 3.36 4.26
CA ASN A 189 -13.60 4.50 3.85
C ASN A 189 -12.79 5.60 3.14
N ALA A 190 -11.58 5.89 3.60
CA ALA A 190 -10.69 6.85 2.96
C ALA A 190 -10.25 6.37 1.56
N VAL A 191 -9.87 5.08 1.43
CA VAL A 191 -9.54 4.48 0.12
C VAL A 191 -10.74 4.50 -0.81
N LEU A 192 -11.93 4.17 -0.30
CA LEU A 192 -13.17 4.20 -1.09
C LEU A 192 -13.50 5.62 -1.57
N TYR A 193 -13.33 6.64 -0.70
CA TYR A 193 -13.46 8.04 -1.09
C TYR A 193 -12.51 8.39 -2.24
N MET A 194 -11.22 8.07 -2.09
CA MET A 194 -10.22 8.34 -3.14
C MET A 194 -10.54 7.60 -4.44
N ALA A 195 -11.00 6.35 -4.34
CA ALA A 195 -11.33 5.51 -5.50
C ALA A 195 -12.52 6.05 -6.31
N ASN A 196 -13.51 6.64 -5.66
CA ASN A 196 -14.73 7.13 -6.28
C ASN A 196 -14.66 8.57 -6.83
N LEU A 197 -13.52 9.24 -6.69
CA LEU A 197 -13.35 10.57 -7.26
C LEU A 197 -13.36 10.51 -8.80
N PRO A 198 -13.93 11.52 -9.47
CA PRO A 198 -13.84 11.63 -10.93
C PRO A 198 -12.34 11.71 -11.35
N VAL A 199 -12.02 11.24 -12.55
CA VAL A 199 -10.63 11.19 -13.06
C VAL A 199 -9.97 12.57 -13.15
N THR A 200 -10.76 13.64 -13.18
CA THR A 200 -10.29 15.03 -13.17
C THR A 200 -9.83 15.52 -11.79
N VAL A 201 -10.10 14.76 -10.73
CA VAL A 201 -9.76 15.11 -9.35
C VAL A 201 -8.81 14.07 -8.77
N ASN A 202 -7.75 14.50 -8.15
CA ASN A 202 -6.79 13.62 -7.47
C ASN A 202 -6.50 14.11 -6.04
N VAL A 203 -6.68 13.24 -5.07
CA VAL A 203 -6.11 13.39 -3.72
C VAL A 203 -4.69 12.82 -3.78
N LEU A 204 -3.71 13.67 -4.08
CA LEU A 204 -2.33 13.23 -4.29
C LEU A 204 -1.75 12.54 -3.07
N ASP A 205 -2.04 13.08 -1.88
CA ASP A 205 -1.55 12.56 -0.59
C ASP A 205 -2.64 12.75 0.49
N MET A 206 -2.89 11.69 1.26
CA MET A 206 -3.83 11.71 2.38
C MET A 206 -3.22 11.00 3.58
N THR A 207 -3.20 11.65 4.73
CA THR A 207 -2.77 11.02 5.99
C THR A 207 -3.98 10.74 6.88
N VAL A 208 -4.13 9.47 7.29
CA VAL A 208 -5.17 8.99 8.21
C VAL A 208 -4.51 8.27 9.37
N MET A 209 -4.71 8.76 10.59
CA MET A 209 -4.04 8.23 11.78
C MET A 209 -4.89 8.44 13.04
N ALA A 210 -4.55 7.73 14.13
CA ALA A 210 -5.16 7.96 15.42
C ALA A 210 -4.88 9.42 15.89
N ASN A 211 -5.92 10.12 16.35
CA ASN A 211 -5.80 11.53 16.73
C ASN A 211 -4.73 11.79 17.81
N LYS A 212 -4.54 10.82 18.74
CA LYS A 212 -3.55 10.93 19.81
C LYS A 212 -2.21 10.26 19.47
N MET A 213 -2.01 9.84 18.22
CA MET A 213 -0.74 9.26 17.80
C MET A 213 0.36 10.33 17.80
N PRO A 214 1.54 10.08 18.41
CA PRO A 214 2.65 11.03 18.41
C PRO A 214 3.28 11.09 17.02
N PHE A 215 2.82 12.02 16.20
CA PHE A 215 3.33 12.25 14.82
C PHE A 215 3.76 13.72 14.66
N VAL A 216 2.85 14.67 14.80
CA VAL A 216 3.16 16.10 14.85
C VAL A 216 3.75 16.42 16.23
N GLY A 217 4.86 17.14 16.26
CA GLY A 217 5.57 17.45 17.51
C GLY A 217 6.44 16.29 18.05
N ARG A 218 6.61 15.23 17.29
CA ARG A 218 7.62 14.20 17.56
C ARG A 218 8.99 14.78 17.17
N GLY A 219 9.77 15.19 18.14
CA GLY A 219 11.11 15.75 17.96
C GLY A 219 11.93 15.57 19.21
#